data_696f556e98584236262ed260c8561993
#
_entry.id   696f556e98584236262ed260c8561993
#
_cell.length_a   1.000
_cell.length_b   1.000
_cell.length_c   1.000
_cell.angle_alpha   90.00
_cell.angle_beta   90.00
_cell.angle_gamma   90.00
#
_symmetry.space_group_name_H-M   'P 1'
#
loop_
_entity.id
_entity.type
_entity.pdbx_description
1 polymer ?
#
loop_
_entity_poly.entity_id
_entity_poly.type
_entity_poly.pdbx_seq_one_letter_code
_entity_poly.pdbx_strand_id
1 'polypeptide(L)'
;DLSRSNKNGVLWANQFDNIMNSEAHIQTTAKEIWNQTAGQVHGFVCSVGTGGTLAGVSIGLKERNKDIKIALADPMGSSLYSHVKFKKLENSGNSITEGIGTGRITKNFEKALVDNAFQITDEEALNIIFKLKEDQNISLGGSSGINIGGAIRLARQLGPGHNVVTILCDPGKRYASKIYNKEFLKSKNLPIPSWL
;
A
#
# COMPACT_ATOMS: atom_id res chain seq x y z
N ASP A 1 -22.97 20.88 -5.99
CA ASP A 1 -23.22 19.63 -6.71
C ASP A 1 -23.01 19.86 -8.21
N LEU A 2 -21.74 19.73 -8.67
CA LEU A 2 -21.31 20.01 -10.05
C LEU A 2 -22.09 19.19 -11.10
N SER A 3 -22.57 17.99 -10.73
CA SER A 3 -23.31 17.13 -11.67
C SER A 3 -24.68 17.70 -12.04
N ARG A 4 -25.30 18.48 -11.15
CA ARG A 4 -26.60 19.09 -11.40
C ARG A 4 -26.49 20.44 -12.13
N SER A 5 -25.34 21.12 -12.00
CA SER A 5 -25.15 22.46 -12.59
C SER A 5 -24.53 22.44 -13.98
N ASN A 6 -23.94 21.33 -14.43
CA ASN A 6 -23.24 21.25 -15.71
C ASN A 6 -24.12 20.61 -16.80
N LYS A 7 -24.56 21.42 -17.77
CA LYS A 7 -25.38 20.97 -18.90
C LYS A 7 -24.72 19.93 -19.80
N ASN A 8 -23.38 19.84 -19.81
CA ASN A 8 -22.61 18.87 -20.58
C ASN A 8 -22.42 17.54 -19.84
N GLY A 9 -22.99 17.41 -18.64
CA GLY A 9 -22.84 16.26 -17.79
C GLY A 9 -21.50 16.23 -17.03
N VAL A 10 -21.50 15.58 -15.87
CA VAL A 10 -20.31 15.30 -15.06
C VAL A 10 -20.38 13.89 -14.58
N LEU A 11 -19.34 13.12 -14.83
CA LEU A 11 -19.17 11.77 -14.30
C LEU A 11 -18.25 11.81 -13.09
N TRP A 12 -18.78 11.45 -11.91
CA TRP A 12 -17.99 11.21 -10.73
C TRP A 12 -17.71 9.71 -10.58
N ALA A 13 -16.47 9.28 -10.86
CA ALA A 13 -16.06 7.88 -10.82
C ALA A 13 -16.10 7.27 -9.41
N ASN A 14 -16.06 8.11 -8.35
CA ASN A 14 -16.14 7.70 -6.93
C ASN A 14 -15.19 6.55 -6.57
N GLN A 15 -13.91 6.69 -6.89
CA GLN A 15 -12.90 5.64 -6.79
C GLN A 15 -12.79 4.96 -5.40
N PHE A 16 -13.21 5.63 -4.34
CA PHE A 16 -13.17 5.09 -2.97
C PHE A 16 -14.28 4.10 -2.69
N ASP A 17 -15.49 4.35 -3.24
CA ASP A 17 -16.67 3.60 -2.90
C ASP A 17 -17.31 2.88 -4.11
N ASN A 18 -16.79 3.11 -5.31
CA ASN A 18 -17.15 2.34 -6.50
C ASN A 18 -16.40 1.01 -6.50
N ILE A 19 -17.12 -0.07 -6.29
CA ILE A 19 -16.57 -1.44 -6.19
C ILE A 19 -15.94 -1.96 -7.47
N MET A 20 -16.20 -1.34 -8.62
CA MET A 20 -15.52 -1.68 -9.88
C MET A 20 -14.01 -1.49 -9.78
N ASN A 21 -13.53 -0.66 -8.84
CA ASN A 21 -12.12 -0.52 -8.52
C ASN A 21 -11.52 -1.85 -8.00
N SER A 22 -12.14 -2.48 -7.00
CA SER A 22 -11.69 -3.79 -6.52
C SER A 22 -11.93 -4.91 -7.53
N GLU A 23 -13.04 -4.86 -8.27
CA GLU A 23 -13.34 -5.86 -9.31
C GLU A 23 -12.27 -5.88 -10.42
N ALA A 24 -11.80 -4.72 -10.86
CA ALA A 24 -10.69 -4.64 -11.81
C ALA A 24 -9.45 -5.40 -11.32
N HIS A 25 -9.09 -5.26 -10.04
CA HIS A 25 -7.95 -5.96 -9.46
C HIS A 25 -8.17 -7.47 -9.27
N ILE A 26 -9.42 -7.93 -9.05
CA ILE A 26 -9.75 -9.36 -9.09
C ILE A 26 -9.46 -9.93 -10.47
N GLN A 27 -9.93 -9.22 -11.51
CA GLN A 27 -9.88 -9.70 -12.88
C GLN A 27 -8.50 -9.58 -13.55
N THR A 28 -7.64 -8.68 -13.06
CA THR A 28 -6.31 -8.41 -13.64
C THR A 28 -5.19 -8.71 -12.65
N THR A 29 -4.92 -7.84 -11.69
CA THR A 29 -3.74 -7.88 -10.81
C THR A 29 -3.60 -9.19 -10.04
N ALA A 30 -4.70 -9.72 -9.49
CA ALA A 30 -4.68 -11.00 -8.78
C ALA A 30 -4.31 -12.17 -9.70
N LYS A 31 -4.82 -12.16 -10.94
CA LYS A 31 -4.48 -13.18 -11.96
C LYS A 31 -3.04 -13.08 -12.41
N GLU A 32 -2.55 -11.86 -12.59
CA GLU A 32 -1.16 -11.60 -12.97
C GLU A 32 -0.20 -12.08 -11.89
N ILE A 33 -0.44 -11.74 -10.63
CA ILE A 33 0.36 -12.23 -9.49
C ILE A 33 0.35 -13.75 -9.47
N TRP A 34 -0.81 -14.40 -9.55
CA TRP A 34 -0.91 -15.84 -9.55
C TRP A 34 -0.12 -16.50 -10.69
N ASN A 35 -0.26 -15.97 -11.90
CA ASN A 35 0.41 -16.54 -13.08
C ASN A 35 1.93 -16.32 -13.03
N GLN A 36 2.38 -15.11 -12.66
CA GLN A 36 3.81 -14.76 -12.59
C GLN A 36 4.55 -15.53 -11.49
N THR A 37 3.84 -15.91 -10.45
CA THR A 37 4.42 -16.75 -9.37
C THR A 37 4.20 -18.26 -9.61
N ALA A 38 3.60 -18.65 -10.73
CA ALA A 38 3.18 -20.04 -10.99
C ALA A 38 2.35 -20.62 -9.84
N GLY A 39 1.52 -19.80 -9.20
CA GLY A 39 0.72 -20.18 -8.03
C GLY A 39 1.50 -20.28 -6.72
N GLN A 40 2.80 -20.03 -6.72
CA GLN A 40 3.66 -20.08 -5.53
C GLN A 40 3.67 -18.76 -4.76
N VAL A 41 2.51 -18.19 -4.48
CA VAL A 41 2.34 -17.01 -3.62
C VAL A 41 1.81 -17.46 -2.26
N HIS A 42 2.53 -17.12 -1.19
CA HIS A 42 2.18 -17.50 0.18
C HIS A 42 1.70 -16.30 1.00
N GLY A 43 2.09 -15.09 0.59
CA GLY A 43 1.64 -13.85 1.20
C GLY A 43 1.52 -12.71 0.21
N PHE A 44 0.58 -11.81 0.48
CA PHE A 44 0.43 -10.54 -0.24
C PHE A 44 0.27 -9.39 0.75
N VAL A 45 1.00 -8.31 0.51
CA VAL A 45 0.95 -7.10 1.35
C VAL A 45 0.84 -5.87 0.46
N CYS A 46 -0.06 -4.97 0.78
CA CYS A 46 0.02 -3.61 0.26
C CYS A 46 -0.66 -2.59 1.19
N SER A 47 -0.34 -1.34 0.99
CA SER A 47 -1.00 -0.20 1.62
C SER A 47 -2.33 0.12 0.97
N VAL A 48 -3.11 0.97 1.63
CA VAL A 48 -4.46 1.33 1.22
C VAL A 48 -4.61 2.84 1.08
N GLY A 49 -4.99 3.27 -0.12
CA GLY A 49 -5.62 4.56 -0.37
C GLY A 49 -7.13 4.36 -0.53
N THR A 50 -7.57 3.88 -1.68
CA THR A 50 -8.98 3.54 -1.93
C THR A 50 -9.40 2.18 -1.39
N GLY A 51 -8.45 1.28 -1.22
CA GLY A 51 -8.69 -0.11 -0.83
C GLY A 51 -8.91 -1.09 -2.00
N GLY A 52 -9.05 -0.58 -3.23
CA GLY A 52 -9.35 -1.41 -4.39
C GLY A 52 -8.33 -2.52 -4.64
N THR A 53 -7.04 -2.19 -4.60
CA THR A 53 -5.95 -3.14 -4.84
C THR A 53 -5.92 -4.24 -3.77
N LEU A 54 -5.90 -3.86 -2.47
CA LEU A 54 -5.85 -4.83 -1.39
C LEU A 54 -7.08 -5.74 -1.40
N ALA A 55 -8.28 -5.17 -1.59
CA ALA A 55 -9.52 -5.94 -1.67
C ALA A 55 -9.52 -6.89 -2.87
N GLY A 56 -9.30 -6.38 -4.07
CA GLY A 56 -9.36 -7.19 -5.28
C GLY A 56 -8.32 -8.30 -5.30
N VAL A 57 -7.07 -8.01 -4.93
CA VAL A 57 -6.01 -9.01 -4.87
C VAL A 57 -6.29 -10.04 -3.78
N SER A 58 -6.74 -9.61 -2.59
CA SER A 58 -7.06 -10.55 -1.49
C SER A 58 -8.16 -11.53 -1.89
N ILE A 59 -9.24 -11.05 -2.50
CA ILE A 59 -10.33 -11.89 -2.98
C ILE A 59 -9.82 -12.86 -4.05
N GLY A 60 -9.20 -12.35 -5.12
CA GLY A 60 -8.77 -13.16 -6.26
C GLY A 60 -7.68 -14.18 -5.92
N LEU A 61 -6.81 -13.90 -4.95
CA LEU A 61 -5.83 -14.87 -4.48
C LEU A 61 -6.45 -15.92 -3.54
N LYS A 62 -7.29 -15.50 -2.58
CA LYS A 62 -7.96 -16.43 -1.65
C LYS A 62 -9.00 -17.33 -2.32
N GLU A 63 -9.58 -16.95 -3.44
CA GLU A 63 -10.40 -17.83 -4.29
C GLU A 63 -9.60 -19.01 -4.83
N ARG A 64 -8.31 -18.84 -5.09
CA ARG A 64 -7.41 -19.88 -5.60
C ARG A 64 -6.77 -20.71 -4.48
N ASN A 65 -6.35 -20.05 -3.41
CA ASN A 65 -5.76 -20.68 -2.25
C ASN A 65 -6.07 -19.88 -0.98
N LYS A 66 -6.91 -20.43 -0.11
CA LYS A 66 -7.36 -19.80 1.14
C LYS A 66 -6.24 -19.60 2.17
N ASP A 67 -5.13 -20.36 2.04
CA ASP A 67 -4.01 -20.30 2.98
C ASP A 67 -3.10 -19.08 2.77
N ILE A 68 -3.20 -18.41 1.62
CA ILE A 68 -2.43 -17.19 1.33
C ILE A 68 -2.71 -16.14 2.38
N LYS A 69 -1.65 -15.62 3.01
CA LYS A 69 -1.75 -14.60 4.05
C LYS A 69 -1.80 -13.20 3.43
N ILE A 70 -2.84 -12.47 3.75
CA ILE A 70 -3.04 -11.09 3.28
C ILE A 70 -2.77 -10.12 4.42
N ALA A 71 -1.90 -9.14 4.19
CA ALA A 71 -1.64 -8.13 5.19
C ALA A 71 -1.77 -6.70 4.64
N LEU A 72 -2.22 -5.82 5.51
CA LEU A 72 -2.20 -4.37 5.29
C LEU A 72 -0.85 -3.81 5.78
N ALA A 73 -0.15 -3.06 4.94
CA ALA A 73 0.93 -2.17 5.36
C ALA A 73 0.36 -0.75 5.48
N ASP A 74 0.33 -0.19 6.68
CA ASP A 74 -0.36 1.07 6.95
C ASP A 74 0.62 2.13 7.46
N PRO A 75 0.61 3.36 6.92
CA PRO A 75 1.45 4.43 7.43
C PRO A 75 0.94 4.95 8.78
N MET A 76 1.79 5.65 9.50
CA MET A 76 1.37 6.43 10.67
C MET A 76 0.29 7.44 10.26
N GLY A 77 -0.62 7.77 11.16
CA GLY A 77 -1.74 8.69 10.89
C GLY A 77 -2.96 8.07 10.19
N SER A 78 -2.85 6.83 9.70
CA SER A 78 -3.99 6.06 9.19
C SER A 78 -4.71 5.32 10.32
N SER A 79 -6.02 5.09 10.17
CA SER A 79 -6.83 4.34 11.14
C SER A 79 -7.04 2.86 10.76
N LEU A 80 -6.57 2.43 9.59
CA LEU A 80 -6.87 1.08 9.12
C LEU A 80 -6.07 0.00 9.87
N TYR A 81 -4.84 0.28 10.28
CA TYR A 81 -4.08 -0.62 11.15
C TYR A 81 -4.85 -0.92 12.44
N SER A 82 -5.30 0.12 13.13
CA SER A 82 -6.07 0.01 14.36
C SER A 82 -7.40 -0.73 14.14
N HIS A 83 -8.06 -0.46 13.02
CA HIS A 83 -9.28 -1.16 12.64
C HIS A 83 -9.05 -2.67 12.44
N VAL A 84 -8.01 -3.06 11.71
CA VAL A 84 -7.70 -4.49 11.48
C VAL A 84 -7.34 -5.19 12.78
N LYS A 85 -6.47 -4.56 13.59
CA LYS A 85 -5.93 -5.17 14.82
C LYS A 85 -6.90 -5.18 15.99
N PHE A 86 -7.62 -4.07 16.20
CA PHE A 86 -8.37 -3.83 17.44
C PHE A 86 -9.85 -3.53 17.21
N LYS A 87 -10.29 -3.53 15.94
CA LYS A 87 -11.66 -3.18 15.52
C LYS A 87 -12.08 -1.75 15.91
N LYS A 88 -11.10 -0.84 15.98
CA LYS A 88 -11.28 0.57 16.31
C LYS A 88 -10.71 1.46 15.21
N LEU A 89 -11.40 2.55 14.87
CA LEU A 89 -10.90 3.57 13.94
C LEU A 89 -10.17 4.66 14.73
N GLU A 90 -8.99 4.35 15.18
CA GLU A 90 -8.10 5.26 15.89
C GLU A 90 -6.82 5.44 15.09
N ASN A 91 -6.25 6.64 15.10
CA ASN A 91 -4.97 6.92 14.47
C ASN A 91 -4.00 7.54 15.47
N SER A 92 -2.71 7.41 15.20
CA SER A 92 -1.65 8.06 15.95
C SER A 92 -0.54 8.51 15.00
N GLY A 93 0.05 9.68 15.32
CA GLY A 93 1.10 10.26 14.49
C GLY A 93 0.59 10.79 13.15
N ASN A 94 1.52 10.97 12.23
CA ASN A 94 1.27 11.38 10.85
C ASN A 94 2.34 10.77 9.93
N SER A 95 2.12 10.85 8.63
CA SER A 95 3.06 10.39 7.62
C SER A 95 3.22 11.43 6.52
N ILE A 96 4.41 11.49 5.94
CA ILE A 96 4.69 12.27 4.73
C ILE A 96 4.27 11.54 3.45
N THR A 97 3.85 10.27 3.57
CA THR A 97 3.51 9.43 2.43
C THR A 97 2.18 9.85 1.83
N GLU A 98 2.16 10.08 0.52
CA GLU A 98 0.98 10.53 -0.21
C GLU A 98 0.21 9.36 -0.84
N GLY A 99 -1.10 9.55 -1.01
CA GLY A 99 -1.97 8.62 -1.73
C GLY A 99 -2.39 7.36 -0.97
N ILE A 100 -1.87 7.17 0.24
CA ILE A 100 -2.21 6.05 1.13
C ILE A 100 -2.49 6.54 2.55
N GLY A 101 -3.10 5.66 3.35
CA GLY A 101 -3.57 6.00 4.68
C GLY A 101 -4.95 6.70 4.65
N THR A 102 -5.85 6.25 5.48
CA THR A 102 -7.20 6.83 5.57
C THR A 102 -7.75 6.73 7.00
N GLY A 103 -8.59 7.71 7.37
CA GLY A 103 -9.31 7.72 8.63
C GLY A 103 -10.68 7.04 8.57
N ARG A 104 -11.07 6.46 7.43
CA ARG A 104 -12.37 5.81 7.24
C ARG A 104 -12.25 4.48 6.50
N ILE A 105 -13.23 3.63 6.69
CA ILE A 105 -13.41 2.42 5.88
C ILE A 105 -14.12 2.81 4.58
N THR A 106 -13.47 2.55 3.44
CA THR A 106 -14.05 2.71 2.11
C THR A 106 -14.85 1.46 1.74
N LYS A 107 -15.81 1.57 0.82
CA LYS A 107 -16.56 0.39 0.35
C LYS A 107 -15.67 -0.65 -0.34
N ASN A 108 -14.57 -0.20 -0.94
CA ASN A 108 -13.58 -1.13 -1.50
C ASN A 108 -12.85 -1.88 -0.37
N PHE A 109 -12.32 -1.16 0.64
CA PHE A 109 -11.58 -1.80 1.73
C PHE A 109 -12.45 -2.73 2.59
N GLU A 110 -13.73 -2.41 2.78
CA GLU A 110 -14.69 -3.24 3.52
C GLU A 110 -14.74 -4.69 3.02
N LYS A 111 -14.47 -4.91 1.73
CA LYS A 111 -14.45 -6.23 1.08
C LYS A 111 -13.11 -6.96 1.19
N ALA A 112 -12.06 -6.31 1.68
CA ALA A 112 -10.72 -6.89 1.73
C ALA A 112 -10.64 -8.03 2.77
N LEU A 113 -10.08 -9.16 2.35
CA LEU A 113 -9.88 -10.34 3.20
C LEU A 113 -8.53 -10.28 3.89
N VAL A 114 -8.38 -9.38 4.88
CA VAL A 114 -7.12 -9.07 5.55
C VAL A 114 -6.94 -9.94 6.79
N ASP A 115 -5.83 -10.70 6.86
CA ASP A 115 -5.47 -11.56 8.00
C ASP A 115 -4.65 -10.81 9.06
N ASN A 116 -3.83 -9.82 8.64
CA ASN A 116 -2.94 -9.08 9.54
C ASN A 116 -2.71 -7.63 9.07
N ALA A 117 -2.17 -6.80 9.95
CA ALA A 117 -1.75 -5.44 9.61
C ALA A 117 -0.43 -5.08 10.29
N PHE A 118 0.36 -4.25 9.62
CA PHE A 118 1.63 -3.70 10.09
C PHE A 118 1.61 -2.19 9.96
N GLN A 119 1.95 -1.48 11.02
CA GLN A 119 2.15 -0.05 10.98
C GLN A 119 3.63 0.25 10.68
N ILE A 120 3.88 1.03 9.63
CA ILE A 120 5.23 1.34 9.13
C ILE A 120 5.46 2.84 9.28
N THR A 121 6.59 3.22 9.87
CA THR A 121 6.98 4.62 10.02
C THR A 121 7.60 5.18 8.75
N ASP A 122 7.59 6.51 8.59
CA ASP A 122 8.27 7.18 7.48
C ASP A 122 9.77 6.89 7.48
N GLU A 123 10.39 6.86 8.65
CA GLU A 123 11.81 6.54 8.80
C GLU A 123 12.14 5.14 8.28
N GLU A 124 11.34 4.13 8.65
CA GLU A 124 11.50 2.75 8.17
C GLU A 124 11.33 2.68 6.65
N ALA A 125 10.27 3.30 6.13
CA ALA A 125 9.98 3.31 4.70
C ALA A 125 11.07 4.00 3.87
N LEU A 126 11.57 5.16 4.34
CA LEU A 126 12.61 5.92 3.66
C LEU A 126 13.96 5.16 3.67
N ASN A 127 14.35 4.58 4.80
CA ASN A 127 15.58 3.79 4.88
C ASN A 127 15.57 2.62 3.89
N ILE A 128 14.42 1.96 3.70
CA ILE A 128 14.25 0.88 2.72
C ILE A 128 14.45 1.39 1.29
N ILE A 129 13.76 2.45 0.88
CA ILE A 129 13.85 2.93 -0.51
C ILE A 129 15.19 3.60 -0.80
N PHE A 130 15.83 4.24 0.17
CA PHE A 130 17.17 4.82 0.01
C PHE A 130 18.22 3.72 -0.17
N LYS A 131 18.13 2.65 0.62
CA LYS A 131 19.01 1.49 0.45
C LYS A 131 18.82 0.82 -0.91
N LEU A 132 17.59 0.64 -1.39
CA LEU A 132 17.32 0.13 -2.74
C LEU A 132 17.87 1.04 -3.84
N LYS A 133 17.80 2.35 -3.65
CA LYS A 133 18.41 3.31 -4.57
C LYS A 133 19.93 3.19 -4.59
N GLU A 134 20.57 3.06 -3.44
CA GLU A 134 22.02 2.91 -3.31
C GLU A 134 22.52 1.58 -3.86
N ASP A 135 21.92 0.46 -3.43
CA ASP A 135 22.41 -0.88 -3.73
C ASP A 135 22.02 -1.36 -5.14
N GLN A 136 20.84 -0.98 -5.64
CA GLN A 136 20.23 -1.53 -6.84
C GLN A 136 19.92 -0.48 -7.92
N ASN A 137 20.16 0.80 -7.63
CA ASN A 137 19.74 1.93 -8.46
C ASN A 137 18.21 1.98 -8.74
N ILE A 138 17.39 1.42 -7.85
CA ILE A 138 15.93 1.43 -7.92
C ILE A 138 15.40 2.61 -7.12
N SER A 139 14.79 3.59 -7.80
CA SER A 139 14.22 4.80 -7.20
C SER A 139 12.70 4.70 -7.11
N LEU A 140 12.16 4.72 -5.88
CA LEU A 140 10.75 4.47 -5.57
C LEU A 140 10.12 5.59 -4.73
N GLY A 141 8.80 5.70 -4.78
CA GLY A 141 8.02 6.57 -3.89
C GLY A 141 7.84 6.00 -2.49
N GLY A 142 7.38 6.84 -1.54
CA GLY A 142 7.22 6.48 -0.13
C GLY A 142 6.26 5.31 0.11
N SER A 143 5.15 5.22 -0.64
CA SER A 143 4.21 4.11 -0.55
C SER A 143 4.83 2.75 -0.85
N SER A 144 5.82 2.70 -1.76
CA SER A 144 6.60 1.48 -2.01
C SER A 144 7.45 1.08 -0.80
N GLY A 145 8.02 2.07 -0.08
CA GLY A 145 8.74 1.82 1.17
C GLY A 145 7.83 1.23 2.26
N ILE A 146 6.62 1.78 2.43
CA ILE A 146 5.58 1.25 3.33
C ILE A 146 5.25 -0.21 2.95
N ASN A 147 5.01 -0.47 1.67
CA ASN A 147 4.68 -1.79 1.16
C ASN A 147 5.80 -2.81 1.41
N ILE A 148 7.03 -2.45 1.12
CA ILE A 148 8.21 -3.32 1.33
C ILE A 148 8.42 -3.57 2.83
N GLY A 149 8.28 -2.55 3.69
CA GLY A 149 8.35 -2.71 5.15
C GLY A 149 7.33 -3.73 5.66
N GLY A 150 6.09 -3.65 5.19
CA GLY A 150 5.05 -4.64 5.49
C GLY A 150 5.41 -6.04 4.96
N ALA A 151 5.93 -6.13 3.73
CA ALA A 151 6.33 -7.40 3.12
C ALA A 151 7.47 -8.09 3.88
N ILE A 152 8.47 -7.32 4.33
CA ILE A 152 9.57 -7.84 5.18
C ILE A 152 8.99 -8.43 6.49
N ARG A 153 8.05 -7.73 7.13
CA ARG A 153 7.43 -8.22 8.37
C ARG A 153 6.60 -9.49 8.15
N LEU A 154 5.82 -9.55 7.07
CA LEU A 154 5.07 -10.76 6.73
C LEU A 154 6.00 -11.93 6.37
N ALA A 155 7.05 -11.69 5.60
CA ALA A 155 8.05 -12.72 5.25
C ALA A 155 8.73 -13.28 6.49
N ARG A 156 9.08 -12.44 7.47
CA ARG A 156 9.63 -12.91 8.77
C ARG A 156 8.64 -13.77 9.55
N GLN A 157 7.35 -13.46 9.49
CA GLN A 157 6.31 -14.26 10.16
C GLN A 157 6.09 -15.63 9.49
N LEU A 158 6.17 -15.68 8.16
CA LEU A 158 5.98 -16.92 7.40
C LEU A 158 7.22 -17.81 7.47
N GLY A 159 8.40 -17.21 7.60
CA GLY A 159 9.69 -17.93 7.63
C GLY A 159 10.23 -18.26 6.23
N PRO A 160 11.38 -18.94 6.17
CA PRO A 160 12.05 -19.32 4.93
C PRO A 160 11.18 -20.19 4.02
N GLY A 161 11.39 -20.11 2.71
CA GLY A 161 10.68 -20.92 1.71
C GLY A 161 9.32 -20.35 1.28
N HIS A 162 8.92 -19.17 1.79
CA HIS A 162 7.66 -18.53 1.43
C HIS A 162 7.87 -17.33 0.50
N ASN A 163 7.07 -17.25 -0.56
CA ASN A 163 7.04 -16.11 -1.47
C ASN A 163 6.02 -15.10 -0.98
N VAL A 164 6.47 -13.88 -0.71
CA VAL A 164 5.63 -12.74 -0.37
C VAL A 164 5.68 -11.71 -1.50
N VAL A 165 4.52 -11.32 -1.98
CA VAL A 165 4.35 -10.36 -3.06
C VAL A 165 3.87 -9.03 -2.49
N THR A 166 4.41 -7.92 -3.03
CA THR A 166 3.93 -6.56 -2.75
C THR A 166 3.94 -5.69 -4.00
N ILE A 167 3.43 -4.46 -3.88
CA ILE A 167 3.32 -3.53 -5.01
C ILE A 167 4.38 -2.44 -4.90
N LEU A 168 5.14 -2.21 -5.97
CA LEU A 168 5.96 -1.02 -6.16
C LEU A 168 5.13 0.00 -6.95
N CYS A 169 4.65 1.04 -6.27
CA CYS A 169 3.62 1.93 -6.80
C CYS A 169 4.17 2.95 -7.81
N ASP A 170 4.98 3.88 -7.32
CA ASP A 170 5.43 5.05 -8.08
C ASP A 170 6.95 5.11 -8.19
N PRO A 171 7.49 5.60 -9.32
CA PRO A 171 8.92 5.90 -9.44
C PRO A 171 9.30 7.12 -8.58
N GLY A 172 10.51 7.10 -8.02
CA GLY A 172 11.03 8.15 -7.13
C GLY A 172 11.10 9.55 -7.76
N LYS A 173 11.24 9.64 -9.10
CA LYS A 173 11.26 10.91 -9.83
C LYS A 173 10.06 11.81 -9.50
N ARG A 174 8.89 11.22 -9.24
CA ARG A 174 7.67 11.93 -8.85
C ARG A 174 7.82 12.68 -7.53
N TYR A 175 8.76 12.27 -6.69
CA TYR A 175 8.99 12.79 -5.34
C TYR A 175 10.32 13.53 -5.20
N ALA A 176 10.90 14.02 -6.30
CA ALA A 176 12.19 14.72 -6.31
C ALA A 176 12.23 15.95 -5.40
N SER A 177 11.13 16.69 -5.25
CA SER A 177 11.03 17.87 -4.39
C SER A 177 10.73 17.55 -2.92
N LYS A 178 10.53 16.28 -2.56
CA LYS A 178 10.16 15.82 -1.22
C LYS A 178 11.16 14.80 -0.70
N ILE A 179 10.87 13.50 -0.83
CA ILE A 179 11.69 12.43 -0.23
C ILE A 179 13.09 12.29 -0.88
N TYR A 180 13.32 12.93 -2.03
CA TYR A 180 14.64 13.05 -2.66
C TYR A 180 15.18 14.49 -2.62
N ASN A 181 14.76 15.27 -1.62
CA ASN A 181 15.23 16.62 -1.37
C ASN A 181 15.74 16.73 0.06
N LYS A 182 17.01 17.07 0.23
CA LYS A 182 17.72 17.16 1.51
C LYS A 182 17.07 18.14 2.48
N GLU A 183 16.69 19.33 1.99
CA GLU A 183 16.08 20.37 2.85
C GLU A 183 14.67 19.95 3.31
N PHE A 184 13.91 19.28 2.46
CA PHE A 184 12.63 18.71 2.86
C PHE A 184 12.79 17.67 3.98
N LEU A 185 13.68 16.70 3.80
CA LEU A 185 13.95 15.66 4.79
C LEU A 185 14.40 16.26 6.12
N LYS A 186 15.33 17.24 6.09
CA LYS A 186 15.79 17.96 7.25
C LYS A 186 14.65 18.70 7.97
N SER A 187 13.77 19.37 7.22
CA SER A 187 12.63 20.09 7.80
C SER A 187 11.62 19.18 8.51
N LYS A 188 11.61 17.88 8.16
CA LYS A 188 10.75 16.84 8.75
C LYS A 188 11.46 15.96 9.76
N ASN A 189 12.74 16.23 10.05
CA ASN A 189 13.57 15.40 10.92
C ASN A 189 13.61 13.93 10.49
N LEU A 190 13.74 13.71 9.18
CA LEU A 190 13.75 12.39 8.54
C LEU A 190 15.17 11.99 8.11
N PRO A 191 15.44 10.69 7.89
CA PRO A 191 16.73 10.21 7.44
C PRO A 191 17.19 10.87 6.14
N ILE A 192 18.46 11.26 6.08
CA ILE A 192 19.09 11.82 4.89
C ILE A 192 20.19 10.85 4.46
N PRO A 193 20.08 10.21 3.28
CA PRO A 193 21.10 9.30 2.81
C PRO A 193 22.37 10.05 2.40
N SER A 194 23.54 9.38 2.47
CA SER A 194 24.84 10.00 2.19
C SER A 194 25.02 10.49 0.76
N TRP A 195 24.28 9.92 -0.18
CA TRP A 195 24.31 10.27 -1.60
C TRP A 195 23.38 11.45 -1.97
N LEU A 196 22.60 12.03 -1.06
CA LEU A 196 21.73 13.19 -1.23
C LEU A 196 22.36 14.41 -0.54
#